data_3b10801f41be854315438aebee851071
#
_entry.id   3b10801f41be854315438aebee851071
#
_cell.length_a   1.000
_cell.length_b   1.000
_cell.length_c   1.000
_cell.angle_alpha   90.00
_cell.angle_beta   90.00
_cell.angle_gamma   90.00
#
_symmetry.space_group_name_H-M   'P 1'
#
loop_
_entity.id
_entity.type
_entity.pdbx_description
1 polymer ?
#
loop_
_entity_poly.entity_id
_entity_poly.type
_entity_poly.pdbx_seq_one_letter_code
_entity_poly.pdbx_strand_id
1 'polypeptide(L)'
;MVYFDNNATTPLGQNALQVYRSALEHDWSNPSSPYRSASRVRAKLEQAREELASILGFHKDQLIFTSGATEANNSVFAHVLSNEKKEGQCLLSPFEHPSIIEPAKYWFKDRLTYMPTDDSGRVDLDRTEQLLNTENISLVSLMAANNETGVIQPWQELAKLCLNQGIFFH
;
A
#
# COMPACT_ATOMS: atom_id res chain seq x y z
N MET A 1 -16.28 -28.14 -5.80
CA MET A 1 -16.62 -26.72 -5.52
C MET A 1 -15.66 -25.87 -6.34
N VAL A 2 -16.17 -24.95 -7.14
CA VAL A 2 -15.33 -23.96 -7.84
C VAL A 2 -15.32 -22.69 -6.98
N TYR A 3 -14.12 -22.18 -6.66
CA TYR A 3 -13.94 -20.98 -5.85
C TYR A 3 -13.63 -19.80 -6.75
N PHE A 4 -14.46 -18.76 -6.72
CA PHE A 4 -14.35 -17.59 -7.61
C PHE A 4 -13.87 -16.32 -6.89
N ASP A 5 -13.67 -16.34 -5.58
CA ASP A 5 -13.32 -15.17 -4.77
C ASP A 5 -11.81 -15.12 -4.46
N ASN A 6 -10.97 -15.38 -5.47
CA ASN A 6 -9.52 -15.36 -5.30
C ASN A 6 -8.95 -13.95 -5.05
N ASN A 7 -9.73 -12.91 -5.35
CA ASN A 7 -9.33 -11.53 -5.03
C ASN A 7 -9.44 -11.21 -3.53
N ALA A 8 -10.29 -11.92 -2.79
CA ALA A 8 -10.39 -11.77 -1.34
C ALA A 8 -9.31 -12.58 -0.62
N THR A 9 -9.10 -13.85 -1.04
CA THR A 9 -8.08 -14.71 -0.44
C THR A 9 -7.73 -15.89 -1.36
N THR A 10 -6.53 -16.42 -1.21
CA THR A 10 -6.07 -17.62 -1.90
C THR A 10 -5.40 -18.58 -0.91
N PRO A 11 -5.45 -19.90 -1.16
CA PRO A 11 -4.68 -20.85 -0.35
C PRO A 11 -3.19 -20.63 -0.55
N LEU A 12 -2.40 -20.86 0.49
CA LEU A 12 -0.93 -20.84 0.37
C LEU A 12 -0.48 -21.95 -0.60
N GLY A 13 0.44 -21.60 -1.50
CA GLY A 13 1.14 -22.59 -2.31
C GLY A 13 1.92 -23.58 -1.44
N GLN A 14 2.06 -24.83 -1.90
CA GLN A 14 2.66 -25.90 -1.10
C GLN A 14 4.06 -25.56 -0.60
N ASN A 15 4.91 -24.95 -1.46
CA ASN A 15 6.26 -24.54 -1.08
C ASN A 15 6.23 -23.43 0.01
N ALA A 16 5.38 -22.43 -0.14
CA ALA A 16 5.22 -21.38 0.86
C ALA A 16 4.73 -21.93 2.20
N LEU A 17 3.78 -22.88 2.17
CA LEU A 17 3.27 -23.55 3.37
C LEU A 17 4.36 -24.34 4.09
N GLN A 18 5.23 -25.05 3.36
CA GLN A 18 6.35 -25.80 3.94
C GLN A 18 7.36 -24.87 4.61
N VAL A 19 7.74 -23.77 3.94
CA VAL A 19 8.67 -22.76 4.50
C VAL A 19 8.05 -22.10 5.74
N TYR A 20 6.78 -21.75 5.68
CA TYR A 20 6.06 -21.16 6.82
C TYR A 20 6.03 -22.09 8.04
N ARG A 21 5.70 -23.37 7.85
CA ARG A 21 5.74 -24.37 8.93
C ARG A 21 7.13 -24.51 9.52
N SER A 22 8.16 -24.64 8.68
CA SER A 22 9.54 -24.75 9.14
C SER A 22 9.97 -23.51 9.94
N ALA A 23 9.58 -22.31 9.52
CA ALA A 23 9.88 -21.09 10.25
C ALA A 23 9.21 -21.06 11.63
N LEU A 24 7.94 -21.46 11.74
CA LEU A 24 7.24 -21.55 13.02
C LEU A 24 7.90 -22.53 14.00
N GLU A 25 8.45 -23.64 13.50
CA GLU A 25 9.09 -24.67 14.31
C GLU A 25 10.51 -24.31 14.74
N HIS A 26 11.28 -23.63 13.90
CA HIS A 26 12.72 -23.47 14.08
C HIS A 26 13.22 -22.03 14.20
N ASP A 27 12.45 -21.03 13.73
CA ASP A 27 12.88 -19.62 13.62
C ASP A 27 12.05 -18.67 14.51
N TRP A 28 11.54 -19.14 15.62
CA TRP A 28 10.67 -18.38 16.55
C TRP A 28 11.41 -17.42 17.47
N SER A 29 12.76 -17.42 17.46
CA SER A 29 13.54 -16.53 18.33
C SER A 29 13.37 -15.05 17.93
N ASN A 30 13.30 -14.16 18.90
CA ASN A 30 13.21 -12.73 18.64
C ASN A 30 14.47 -12.22 17.93
N PRO A 31 14.38 -11.72 16.69
CA PRO A 31 15.54 -11.27 15.91
C PRO A 31 16.29 -10.09 16.50
N SER A 32 15.69 -9.33 17.42
CA SER A 32 16.33 -8.18 18.09
C SER A 32 17.20 -8.58 19.27
N SER A 33 17.14 -9.82 19.73
CA SER A 33 17.93 -10.29 20.88
C SER A 33 19.39 -10.55 20.52
N PRO A 34 20.33 -10.49 21.50
CA PRO A 34 21.78 -10.60 21.22
C PRO A 34 22.31 -12.03 21.10
N TYR A 35 21.52 -13.05 21.39
CA TYR A 35 21.98 -14.44 21.42
C TYR A 35 21.98 -15.10 20.03
N ARG A 36 22.70 -16.24 19.90
CA ARG A 36 23.01 -16.90 18.63
C ARG A 36 21.77 -17.31 17.82
N SER A 37 20.71 -17.84 18.46
CA SER A 37 19.49 -18.23 17.73
C SER A 37 18.78 -17.01 17.15
N ALA A 38 18.72 -15.90 17.88
CA ALA A 38 18.17 -14.63 17.39
C ALA A 38 18.96 -14.06 16.20
N SER A 39 20.31 -14.12 16.26
CA SER A 39 21.15 -13.67 15.15
C SER A 39 20.92 -14.49 13.88
N ARG A 40 20.64 -15.80 13.99
CA ARG A 40 20.26 -16.66 12.86
C ARG A 40 18.92 -16.23 12.25
N VAL A 41 17.90 -15.98 13.07
CA VAL A 41 16.58 -15.52 12.61
C VAL A 41 16.69 -14.16 11.93
N ARG A 42 17.45 -13.23 12.51
CA ARG A 42 17.72 -11.93 11.89
C ARG A 42 18.38 -12.06 10.52
N ALA A 43 19.37 -12.92 10.36
CA ALA A 43 20.03 -13.15 9.08
C ALA A 43 19.06 -13.67 8.02
N LYS A 44 18.18 -14.62 8.36
CA LYS A 44 17.12 -15.11 7.47
C LYS A 44 16.11 -14.01 7.09
N LEU A 45 15.70 -13.17 8.04
CA LEU A 45 14.79 -12.06 7.80
C LEU A 45 15.41 -11.05 6.82
N GLU A 46 16.67 -10.68 7.02
CA GLU A 46 17.38 -9.76 6.12
C GLU A 46 17.62 -10.36 4.74
N GLN A 47 17.91 -11.63 4.64
CA GLN A 47 18.00 -12.33 3.36
C GLN A 47 16.66 -12.30 2.61
N ALA A 48 15.55 -12.61 3.27
CA ALA A 48 14.22 -12.54 2.68
C ALA A 48 13.87 -11.11 2.21
N ARG A 49 14.29 -10.09 2.98
CA ARG A 49 14.14 -8.68 2.61
C ARG A 49 14.93 -8.33 1.34
N GLU A 50 16.18 -8.76 1.25
CA GLU A 50 17.03 -8.54 0.08
C GLU A 50 16.49 -9.23 -1.18
N GLU A 51 16.06 -10.47 -1.05
CA GLU A 51 15.46 -11.24 -2.15
C GLU A 51 14.18 -10.59 -2.66
N LEU A 52 13.27 -10.22 -1.76
CA LEU A 52 12.01 -9.58 -2.12
C LEU A 52 12.24 -8.18 -2.74
N ALA A 53 13.12 -7.39 -2.16
CA ALA A 53 13.48 -6.08 -2.71
C ALA A 53 14.08 -6.20 -4.13
N SER A 54 14.94 -7.19 -4.35
CA SER A 54 15.52 -7.48 -5.67
C SER A 54 14.45 -7.84 -6.71
N ILE A 55 13.46 -8.68 -6.34
CA ILE A 55 12.34 -9.05 -7.22
C ILE A 55 11.50 -7.82 -7.59
N LEU A 56 11.29 -6.91 -6.64
CA LEU A 56 10.48 -5.71 -6.83
C LEU A 56 11.26 -4.55 -7.47
N GLY A 57 12.57 -4.68 -7.67
CA GLY A 57 13.42 -3.62 -8.25
C GLY A 57 13.74 -2.49 -7.26
N PHE A 58 13.69 -2.75 -5.95
CA PHE A 58 13.99 -1.79 -4.89
C PHE A 58 15.29 -2.13 -4.14
N HIS A 59 15.81 -1.15 -3.41
CA HIS A 59 16.83 -1.40 -2.40
C HIS A 59 16.20 -1.96 -1.12
N LYS A 60 16.87 -2.86 -0.41
CA LYS A 60 16.33 -3.50 0.81
C LYS A 60 15.86 -2.52 1.88
N ASP A 61 16.52 -1.37 2.02
CA ASP A 61 16.16 -0.34 2.99
C ASP A 61 14.87 0.42 2.64
N GLN A 62 14.32 0.20 1.44
CA GLN A 62 13.02 0.72 1.01
C GLN A 62 11.87 -0.26 1.29
N LEU A 63 12.17 -1.46 1.80
CA LEU A 63 11.17 -2.48 2.09
C LEU A 63 10.92 -2.59 3.60
N ILE A 64 9.68 -2.41 3.99
CA ILE A 64 9.22 -2.51 5.38
C ILE A 64 8.22 -3.65 5.49
N PHE A 65 8.49 -4.63 6.36
CA PHE A 65 7.52 -5.66 6.71
C PHE A 65 6.52 -5.12 7.72
N THR A 66 5.24 -5.34 7.46
CA THR A 66 4.12 -4.97 8.31
C THR A 66 3.26 -6.19 8.65
N SER A 67 2.35 -6.08 9.60
CA SER A 67 1.40 -7.14 9.93
C SER A 67 0.35 -7.37 8.83
N GLY A 68 0.21 -6.43 7.89
CA GLY A 68 -0.72 -6.49 6.77
C GLY A 68 -0.99 -5.14 6.14
N ALA A 69 -1.81 -5.13 5.10
CA ALA A 69 -2.12 -3.93 4.31
C ALA A 69 -2.72 -2.80 5.17
N THR A 70 -3.52 -3.11 6.18
CA THR A 70 -4.11 -2.08 7.07
C THR A 70 -3.03 -1.29 7.82
N GLU A 71 -2.00 -1.96 8.35
CA GLU A 71 -0.88 -1.26 8.99
C GLU A 71 -0.07 -0.46 7.98
N ALA A 72 0.25 -1.06 6.81
CA ALA A 72 1.00 -0.39 5.76
C ALA A 72 0.29 0.89 5.31
N ASN A 73 -1.01 0.81 5.02
CA ASN A 73 -1.82 1.94 4.59
C ASN A 73 -1.88 3.05 5.67
N ASN A 74 -2.13 2.70 6.93
CA ASN A 74 -2.10 3.68 8.03
C ASN A 74 -0.75 4.38 8.17
N SER A 75 0.35 3.65 7.95
CA SER A 75 1.70 4.21 8.01
C SER A 75 1.94 5.27 6.93
N VAL A 76 1.38 5.09 5.72
CA VAL A 76 1.44 6.09 4.64
C VAL A 76 0.72 7.38 5.05
N PHE A 77 -0.52 7.29 5.55
CA PHE A 77 -1.28 8.47 6.00
C PHE A 77 -0.57 9.21 7.13
N ALA A 78 -0.08 8.48 8.13
CA ALA A 78 0.68 9.05 9.24
C ALA A 78 1.98 9.73 8.76
N HIS A 79 2.69 9.11 7.81
CA HIS A 79 3.91 9.68 7.22
C HIS A 79 3.63 11.00 6.52
N VAL A 80 2.63 11.07 5.65
CA VAL A 80 2.29 12.30 4.92
C VAL A 80 1.96 13.44 5.88
N LEU A 81 1.21 13.18 6.95
CA LEU A 81 0.85 14.19 7.94
C LEU A 81 1.99 14.58 8.87
N SER A 82 3.03 13.77 8.99
CA SER A 82 4.23 14.13 9.76
C SER A 82 5.22 15.00 8.99
N ASN A 83 5.02 15.16 7.68
CA ASN A 83 5.86 15.97 6.81
C ASN A 83 5.38 17.44 6.70
N GLU A 84 6.17 18.26 5.99
CA GLU A 84 5.85 19.67 5.74
C GLU A 84 4.52 19.89 5.00
N LYS A 85 4.05 18.89 4.25
CA LYS A 85 2.77 18.92 3.49
C LYS A 85 1.53 18.57 4.32
N LYS A 86 1.64 18.55 5.63
CA LYS A 86 0.56 18.16 6.55
C LYS A 86 -0.76 18.95 6.43
N GLU A 87 -0.73 20.13 5.84
CA GLU A 87 -1.90 21.01 5.68
C GLU A 87 -2.68 20.77 4.38
N GLY A 88 -2.14 19.96 3.46
CA GLY A 88 -2.80 19.66 2.20
C GLY A 88 -3.95 18.67 2.35
N GLN A 89 -4.74 18.57 1.28
CA GLN A 89 -5.86 17.64 1.18
C GLN A 89 -5.40 16.24 0.74
N CYS A 90 -6.21 15.23 1.08
CA CYS A 90 -6.13 13.90 0.50
C CYS A 90 -7.15 13.78 -0.63
N LEU A 91 -6.72 13.45 -1.82
CA LEU A 91 -7.57 13.12 -2.95
C LEU A 91 -7.65 11.60 -3.10
N LEU A 92 -8.85 11.04 -2.90
CA LEU A 92 -9.09 9.61 -2.76
C LEU A 92 -10.02 9.09 -3.85
N SER A 93 -9.77 7.91 -4.38
CA SER A 93 -10.77 7.21 -5.18
C SER A 93 -11.98 6.82 -4.31
N PRO A 94 -13.23 7.01 -4.79
CA PRO A 94 -14.42 6.63 -4.02
C PRO A 94 -14.60 5.11 -3.89
N PHE A 95 -13.83 4.32 -4.64
CA PHE A 95 -13.93 2.86 -4.69
C PHE A 95 -12.77 2.13 -3.99
N GLU A 96 -12.07 2.83 -3.11
CA GLU A 96 -10.96 2.23 -2.34
C GLU A 96 -11.43 1.17 -1.33
N HIS A 97 -10.49 0.31 -0.96
CA HIS A 97 -10.71 -0.66 0.11
C HIS A 97 -10.91 0.04 1.48
N PRO A 98 -11.71 -0.49 2.40
CA PRO A 98 -11.90 0.07 3.74
C PRO A 98 -10.61 0.37 4.51
N SER A 99 -9.53 -0.40 4.30
CA SER A 99 -8.21 -0.14 4.89
C SER A 99 -7.53 1.16 4.41
N ILE A 100 -8.07 1.79 3.36
CA ILE A 100 -7.68 3.11 2.86
C ILE A 100 -8.71 4.16 3.28
N ILE A 101 -10.00 3.89 3.05
CA ILE A 101 -11.08 4.85 3.29
C ILE A 101 -11.13 5.28 4.77
N GLU A 102 -11.06 4.32 5.68
CA GLU A 102 -11.20 4.63 7.11
C GLU A 102 -10.00 5.41 7.68
N PRO A 103 -8.73 5.06 7.37
CA PRO A 103 -7.60 5.93 7.70
C PRO A 103 -7.67 7.31 7.07
N ALA A 104 -8.07 7.41 5.78
CA ALA A 104 -8.21 8.71 5.12
C ALA A 104 -9.20 9.61 5.85
N LYS A 105 -10.38 9.10 6.21
CA LYS A 105 -11.40 9.82 7.02
C LYS A 105 -10.84 10.22 8.39
N TYR A 106 -10.14 9.33 9.06
CA TYR A 106 -9.58 9.58 10.39
C TYR A 106 -8.50 10.69 10.39
N TRP A 107 -7.56 10.58 9.45
CA TRP A 107 -6.38 11.45 9.41
C TRP A 107 -6.64 12.80 8.72
N PHE A 108 -7.43 12.82 7.64
CA PHE A 108 -7.67 14.04 6.86
C PHE A 108 -8.99 14.75 7.19
N LYS A 109 -9.98 14.06 7.74
CA LYS A 109 -11.27 14.63 8.18
C LYS A 109 -11.93 15.46 7.05
N ASP A 110 -12.10 16.77 7.29
CA ASP A 110 -12.64 17.77 6.36
C ASP A 110 -11.74 18.11 5.17
N ARG A 111 -10.49 17.61 5.18
CA ARG A 111 -9.53 17.75 4.08
C ARG A 111 -9.49 16.51 3.17
N LEU A 112 -10.52 15.70 3.18
CA LEU A 112 -10.68 14.55 2.28
C LEU A 112 -11.60 14.93 1.14
N THR A 113 -11.10 14.78 -0.10
CA THR A 113 -11.85 15.01 -1.33
C THR A 113 -11.83 13.74 -2.17
N TYR A 114 -12.93 13.43 -2.85
CA TYR A 114 -13.02 12.29 -3.73
C TYR A 114 -12.77 12.67 -5.18
N MET A 115 -12.05 11.79 -5.89
CA MET A 115 -11.82 11.92 -7.33
C MET A 115 -13.13 11.78 -8.09
N PRO A 116 -13.36 12.58 -9.15
CA PRO A 116 -14.45 12.35 -10.08
C PRO A 116 -14.22 11.02 -10.84
N THR A 117 -15.30 10.32 -11.12
CA THR A 117 -15.29 9.05 -11.86
C THR A 117 -16.31 9.10 -12.99
N ASP A 118 -16.13 8.25 -13.97
CA ASP A 118 -17.12 7.95 -15.01
C ASP A 118 -18.16 6.93 -14.51
N ASP A 119 -19.13 6.61 -15.38
CA ASP A 119 -20.21 5.66 -15.09
C ASP A 119 -19.72 4.23 -14.87
N SER A 120 -18.52 3.89 -15.31
CA SER A 120 -17.89 2.58 -15.07
C SER A 120 -17.18 2.49 -13.71
N GLY A 121 -17.04 3.60 -12.99
CA GLY A 121 -16.26 3.71 -11.75
C GLY A 121 -14.77 3.92 -11.99
N ARG A 122 -14.35 4.25 -13.21
CA ARG A 122 -12.98 4.63 -13.52
C ARG A 122 -12.77 6.11 -13.24
N VAL A 123 -11.63 6.45 -12.65
CA VAL A 123 -11.26 7.85 -12.36
C VAL A 123 -11.12 8.65 -13.67
N ASP A 124 -11.79 9.81 -13.70
CA ASP A 124 -11.69 10.80 -14.76
C ASP A 124 -10.37 11.58 -14.57
N LEU A 125 -9.37 11.28 -15.43
CA LEU A 125 -8.05 11.88 -15.33
C LEU A 125 -8.05 13.38 -15.57
N ASP A 126 -8.82 13.86 -16.55
CA ASP A 126 -8.83 15.29 -16.93
C ASP A 126 -9.38 16.15 -15.79
N ARG A 127 -10.49 15.72 -15.20
CA ARG A 127 -11.08 16.40 -14.04
C ARG A 127 -10.23 16.24 -12.78
N THR A 128 -9.55 15.10 -12.62
CA THR A 128 -8.62 14.88 -11.49
C THR A 128 -7.40 15.78 -11.63
N GLU A 129 -6.82 15.91 -12.83
CA GLU A 129 -5.70 16.83 -13.08
C GLU A 129 -6.06 18.28 -12.80
N GLN A 130 -7.30 18.70 -13.12
CA GLN A 130 -7.79 20.03 -12.74
C GLN A 130 -7.77 20.23 -11.22
N LEU A 131 -8.20 19.23 -10.43
CA LEU A 131 -8.13 19.29 -8.97
C LEU A 131 -6.68 19.39 -8.47
N LEU A 132 -5.76 18.61 -9.05
CA LEU A 132 -4.34 18.69 -8.70
C LEU A 132 -3.72 20.07 -8.96
N ASN A 133 -4.22 20.80 -9.97
CA ASN A 133 -3.73 22.12 -10.34
C ASN A 133 -4.38 23.27 -9.55
N THR A 134 -5.56 23.07 -8.98
CA THR A 134 -6.34 24.13 -8.32
C THR A 134 -6.38 23.99 -6.80
N GLU A 135 -6.19 22.81 -6.28
CA GLU A 135 -6.29 22.50 -4.85
C GLU A 135 -4.91 22.21 -4.25
N ASN A 136 -4.77 22.43 -2.94
CA ASN A 136 -3.57 22.08 -2.20
C ASN A 136 -3.61 20.59 -1.82
N ILE A 137 -3.20 19.70 -2.75
CA ILE A 137 -3.20 18.25 -2.53
C ILE A 137 -1.84 17.81 -2.00
N SER A 138 -1.83 17.07 -0.88
CA SER A 138 -0.63 16.45 -0.30
C SER A 138 -0.53 14.96 -0.57
N LEU A 139 -1.65 14.27 -0.72
CA LEU A 139 -1.73 12.84 -0.96
C LEU A 139 -2.82 12.51 -1.98
N VAL A 140 -2.46 11.68 -2.94
CA VAL A 140 -3.40 11.00 -3.84
C VAL A 140 -3.34 9.51 -3.55
N SER A 141 -4.49 8.85 -3.36
CA SER A 141 -4.55 7.39 -3.21
C SER A 141 -5.52 6.80 -4.22
N LEU A 142 -5.03 5.83 -5.01
CA LEU A 142 -5.77 5.18 -6.09
C LEU A 142 -5.36 3.72 -6.21
N MET A 143 -6.29 2.80 -5.96
CA MET A 143 -6.07 1.38 -6.22
C MET A 143 -5.81 1.11 -7.71
N ALA A 144 -4.94 0.17 -8.03
CA ALA A 144 -4.65 -0.17 -9.42
C ALA A 144 -5.82 -0.89 -10.11
N ALA A 145 -6.51 -1.76 -9.38
CA ALA A 145 -7.68 -2.49 -9.84
C ALA A 145 -8.64 -2.74 -8.66
N ASN A 146 -9.92 -2.56 -8.88
CA ASN A 146 -10.92 -2.82 -7.85
C ASN A 146 -11.19 -4.32 -7.73
N ASN A 147 -11.07 -4.86 -6.53
CA ASN A 147 -11.20 -6.29 -6.25
C ASN A 147 -12.65 -6.82 -6.37
N GLU A 148 -13.66 -5.95 -6.32
CA GLU A 148 -15.08 -6.31 -6.44
C GLU A 148 -15.60 -6.15 -7.86
N THR A 149 -15.29 -5.03 -8.52
CA THR A 149 -15.81 -4.70 -9.85
C THR A 149 -14.88 -5.12 -10.98
N GLY A 150 -13.58 -5.30 -10.70
CA GLY A 150 -12.55 -5.58 -11.71
C GLY A 150 -12.14 -4.37 -12.54
N VAL A 151 -12.61 -3.17 -12.21
CA VAL A 151 -12.24 -1.94 -12.93
C VAL A 151 -10.76 -1.65 -12.73
N ILE A 152 -10.03 -1.51 -13.84
CA ILE A 152 -8.61 -1.12 -13.84
C ILE A 152 -8.55 0.40 -13.92
N GLN A 153 -7.88 1.00 -12.95
CA GLN A 153 -7.73 2.45 -12.82
C GLN A 153 -6.53 2.98 -13.62
N PRO A 154 -6.54 4.26 -14.03
CA PRO A 154 -5.45 4.90 -14.75
C PRO A 154 -4.34 5.34 -13.78
N TRP A 155 -3.87 4.42 -12.93
CA TRP A 155 -2.95 4.73 -11.84
C TRP A 155 -1.56 5.17 -12.31
N GLN A 156 -1.09 4.66 -13.45
CA GLN A 156 0.25 4.99 -13.97
C GLN A 156 0.32 6.44 -14.45
N GLU A 157 -0.72 6.89 -15.13
CA GLU A 157 -0.86 8.26 -15.62
C GLU A 157 -0.98 9.22 -14.44
N LEU A 158 -1.85 8.88 -13.48
CA LEU A 158 -2.05 9.71 -12.29
C LEU A 158 -0.79 9.78 -11.41
N ALA A 159 -0.07 8.67 -11.26
CA ALA A 159 1.21 8.65 -10.54
C ALA A 159 2.25 9.61 -11.17
N LYS A 160 2.31 9.67 -12.52
CA LYS A 160 3.20 10.61 -13.21
C LYS A 160 2.81 12.07 -12.98
N LEU A 161 1.52 12.38 -13.01
CA LEU A 161 1.03 13.73 -12.69
C LEU A 161 1.41 14.14 -11.26
N CYS A 162 1.19 13.25 -10.30
CA CYS A 162 1.56 13.48 -8.90
C CYS A 162 3.07 13.69 -8.72
N LEU A 163 3.89 12.87 -9.37
CA LEU A 163 5.35 12.97 -9.31
C LEU A 163 5.84 14.33 -9.84
N ASN A 164 5.30 14.79 -10.98
CA ASN A 164 5.66 16.08 -11.59
C ASN A 164 5.33 17.27 -10.69
N GLN A 165 4.33 17.15 -9.83
CA GLN A 165 3.90 18.18 -8.89
C GLN A 165 4.44 17.97 -7.46
N GLY A 166 5.23 16.91 -7.25
CA GLY A 166 5.77 16.56 -5.95
C GLY A 166 4.69 16.18 -4.93
N ILE A 167 3.56 15.62 -5.37
CA ILE A 167 2.47 15.11 -4.55
C ILE A 167 2.76 13.66 -4.21
N PHE A 168 2.50 13.24 -2.97
CA PHE A 168 2.59 11.83 -2.60
C PHE A 168 1.51 11.03 -3.33
N PHE A 169 1.91 9.92 -3.95
CA PHE A 169 1.01 8.97 -4.60
C PHE A 169 1.08 7.61 -3.91
N HIS A 170 -0.08 7.07 -3.54
CA HIS A 170 -0.26 5.78 -2.87
C HIS A 170 -1.17 4.87 -3.70
#